data_95e22355945e77ba410b8023ee06e812
#
_entry.id   95e22355945e77ba410b8023ee06e812
#
_cell.length_a   1.000
_cell.length_b   1.000
_cell.length_c   1.000
_cell.angle_alpha   90.00
_cell.angle_beta   90.00
_cell.angle_gamma   90.00
#
_symmetry.space_group_name_H-M   'P 1'
#
loop_
_entity.id
_entity.type
_entity.pdbx_description
1 polymer ?
#
loop_
_entity_poly.entity_id
_entity_poly.type
_entity_poly.pdbx_seq_one_letter_code
_entity_poly.pdbx_strand_id
1 'polypeptide(L)'
;MIIYGLKNCDRCRAFLKAHPDFKLIDISIFPVPENILKEAIENFGEKLINKKSTTWRKLDSKTKEKQPEEIMRLHPKVMKRPLVELKSGDLSLGFKASKG
;
A
#
# COMPACT_ATOMS: atom_id res chain seq x y z
N MET A 1 2.98 -3.33 15.16
CA MET A 1 2.77 -3.75 13.75
C MET A 1 1.70 -2.89 13.11
N ILE A 2 1.95 -2.48 11.91
CA ILE A 2 1.12 -1.47 11.24
C ILE A 2 0.76 -1.96 9.84
N ILE A 3 -0.47 -1.68 9.41
CA ILE A 3 -0.80 -1.81 8.00
C ILE A 3 -1.18 -0.45 7.43
N TYR A 4 -0.69 -0.20 6.24
CA TYR A 4 -1.02 1.01 5.49
C TYR A 4 -2.04 0.64 4.42
N GLY A 5 -3.21 1.20 4.51
CA GLY A 5 -4.30 0.85 3.60
C GLY A 5 -5.45 1.82 3.68
N LEU A 6 -6.65 1.34 3.48
CA LEU A 6 -7.85 2.15 3.52
C LEU A 6 -8.89 1.49 4.43
N LYS A 7 -9.63 2.29 5.17
CA LYS A 7 -10.69 1.77 6.03
C LYS A 7 -11.75 1.01 5.25
N ASN A 8 -12.01 1.43 4.02
CA ASN A 8 -13.03 0.81 3.19
C ASN A 8 -12.50 -0.24 2.23
N CYS A 9 -11.26 -0.65 2.38
CA CYS A 9 -10.67 -1.67 1.53
C CYS A 9 -10.97 -3.05 2.11
N ASP A 10 -11.58 -3.93 1.31
CA ASP A 10 -11.94 -5.27 1.77
C ASP A 10 -10.74 -6.07 2.22
N ARG A 11 -9.63 -5.96 1.51
CA ARG A 11 -8.41 -6.67 1.88
C ARG A 11 -7.84 -6.16 3.20
N CYS A 12 -7.89 -4.86 3.42
CA CYS A 12 -7.44 -4.29 4.68
C CYS A 12 -8.31 -4.72 5.84
N ARG A 13 -9.63 -4.76 5.63
CA ARG A 13 -10.56 -5.24 6.64
C ARG A 13 -10.35 -6.70 6.97
N ALA A 14 -10.15 -7.52 5.93
CA ALA A 14 -9.91 -8.95 6.12
C ALA A 14 -8.61 -9.17 6.89
N PHE A 15 -7.58 -8.40 6.58
CA PHE A 15 -6.31 -8.48 7.28
C PHE A 15 -6.48 -8.15 8.76
N LEU A 16 -7.16 -7.07 9.07
CA LEU A 16 -7.37 -6.65 10.46
C LEU A 16 -8.19 -7.68 11.24
N LYS A 17 -9.17 -8.27 10.59
CA LYS A 17 -9.97 -9.31 11.21
C LYS A 17 -9.14 -10.52 11.58
N ALA A 18 -8.20 -10.89 10.71
CA ALA A 18 -7.31 -12.01 10.95
C ALA A 18 -6.18 -11.67 11.92
N HIS A 19 -5.80 -10.39 11.98
CA HIS A 19 -4.68 -9.93 12.80
C HIS A 19 -5.07 -8.69 13.61
N PRO A 20 -5.87 -8.88 14.67
CA PRO A 20 -6.41 -7.72 15.43
C PRO A 20 -5.36 -6.90 16.17
N ASP A 21 -4.14 -7.41 16.32
CA ASP A 21 -3.07 -6.63 16.98
C ASP A 21 -2.49 -5.55 16.07
N PHE A 22 -2.76 -5.60 14.78
CA PHE A 22 -2.23 -4.62 13.84
C PHE A 22 -3.03 -3.33 13.92
N LYS A 23 -2.34 -2.23 13.66
CA LYS A 23 -2.96 -0.92 13.61
C LYS A 23 -3.06 -0.45 12.17
N LEU A 24 -4.22 0.01 11.77
CA LEU A 24 -4.44 0.53 10.42
C LEU A 24 -4.12 2.01 10.36
N ILE A 25 -3.31 2.39 9.39
CA ILE A 25 -3.14 3.79 9.02
C ILE A 25 -3.81 3.98 7.66
N ASP A 26 -4.81 4.84 7.61
CA ASP A 26 -5.54 5.10 6.37
C ASP A 26 -4.75 6.10 5.53
N ILE A 27 -4.23 5.63 4.40
CA ILE A 27 -3.34 6.42 3.56
C ILE A 27 -4.04 7.56 2.81
N SER A 28 -5.35 7.58 2.82
CA SER A 28 -6.08 8.72 2.25
C SER A 28 -6.09 9.91 3.21
N ILE A 29 -5.78 9.66 4.47
CA ILE A 29 -5.74 10.68 5.53
C ILE A 29 -4.30 10.99 5.92
N PHE A 30 -3.51 9.94 6.14
CA PHE A 30 -2.12 10.05 6.56
C PHE A 30 -1.22 9.37 5.53
N PRO A 31 -0.39 10.12 4.82
CA PRO A 31 0.47 9.50 3.81
C PRO A 31 1.46 8.53 4.44
N VAL A 32 1.90 7.55 3.65
CA VAL A 32 2.93 6.62 4.11
C VAL A 32 4.19 7.42 4.44
N PRO A 33 4.81 7.17 5.61
CA PRO A 33 6.05 7.85 5.95
C PRO A 33 7.11 7.68 4.85
N GLU A 34 7.88 8.72 4.61
CA GLU A 34 8.82 8.73 3.49
C GLU A 34 9.83 7.59 3.55
N ASN A 35 10.35 7.30 4.73
CA ASN A 35 11.31 6.21 4.91
C ASN A 35 10.68 4.84 4.62
N ILE A 36 9.44 4.64 5.00
CA ILE A 36 8.71 3.40 4.73
C ILE A 36 8.43 3.27 3.23
N LEU A 37 8.03 4.37 2.61
CA LEU A 37 7.75 4.37 1.17
C LEU A 37 9.01 4.04 0.36
N LYS A 38 10.13 4.63 0.71
CA LYS A 38 11.40 4.34 0.04
C LYS A 38 11.79 2.88 0.18
N GLU A 39 11.67 2.34 1.38
CA GLU A 39 11.99 0.94 1.63
C GLU A 39 11.05 0.02 0.85
N ALA A 40 9.77 0.35 0.80
CA ALA A 40 8.80 -0.42 0.04
C ALA A 40 9.14 -0.43 -1.45
N ILE A 41 9.54 0.71 -1.99
CA ILE A 41 9.94 0.80 -3.38
C ILE A 41 11.20 -0.03 -3.65
N GLU A 42 12.16 0.01 -2.75
CA GLU A 42 13.36 -0.81 -2.89
C GLU A 42 13.05 -2.31 -2.87
N ASN A 43 12.10 -2.71 -2.01
CA ASN A 43 11.77 -4.12 -1.86
C ASN A 43 10.83 -4.64 -2.94
N PHE A 44 9.89 -3.84 -3.38
CA PHE A 44 8.84 -4.28 -4.28
C PHE A 44 8.85 -3.64 -5.66
N GLY A 45 9.45 -2.46 -5.80
CA GLY A 45 9.52 -1.76 -7.07
C GLY A 45 8.12 -1.51 -7.65
N GLU A 46 7.96 -1.83 -8.93
CA GLU A 46 6.68 -1.61 -9.61
C GLU A 46 5.54 -2.45 -9.07
N LYS A 47 5.85 -3.53 -8.36
CA LYS A 47 4.80 -4.37 -7.76
C LYS A 47 4.01 -3.60 -6.72
N LEU A 48 4.58 -2.53 -6.18
CA LEU A 48 3.90 -1.70 -5.21
C LEU A 48 2.73 -0.93 -5.81
N ILE A 49 2.73 -0.73 -7.12
CA ILE A 49 1.67 -0.03 -7.83
C ILE A 49 0.64 -1.03 -8.33
N ASN A 50 -0.62 -0.81 -7.96
CA ASN A 50 -1.71 -1.65 -8.46
C ASN A 50 -2.24 -1.08 -9.77
N LYS A 51 -1.73 -1.59 -10.89
CA LYS A 51 -2.12 -1.13 -12.21
C LYS A 51 -3.55 -1.52 -12.59
N LYS A 52 -4.18 -2.36 -11.80
CA LYS A 52 -5.58 -2.72 -12.00
C LYS A 52 -6.53 -1.78 -11.27
N SER A 53 -6.00 -0.89 -10.43
CA SER A 53 -6.84 0.02 -9.68
C SER A 53 -7.50 1.06 -10.59
N THR A 54 -8.68 1.50 -10.19
CA THR A 54 -9.38 2.56 -10.90
C THR A 54 -8.55 3.84 -10.90
N THR A 55 -7.90 4.12 -9.78
CA THR A 55 -7.06 5.31 -9.66
C THR A 55 -5.95 5.31 -10.69
N TRP A 56 -5.24 4.18 -10.84
CA TRP A 56 -4.17 4.08 -11.83
C TRP A 56 -4.69 4.26 -13.25
N ARG A 57 -5.81 3.62 -13.56
CA ARG A 57 -6.39 3.68 -14.90
C ARG A 57 -6.78 5.10 -15.31
N LYS A 58 -7.15 5.93 -14.35
CA LYS A 58 -7.55 7.31 -14.61
C LYS A 58 -6.38 8.27 -14.76
N LEU A 59 -5.17 7.84 -14.45
CA LEU A 59 -4.01 8.71 -14.58
C LEU A 59 -3.65 8.91 -16.05
N ASP A 60 -3.15 10.10 -16.37
CA ASP A 60 -2.70 10.38 -17.72
C ASP A 60 -1.33 9.74 -17.95
N SER A 61 -0.90 9.73 -19.23
CA SER A 61 0.37 9.10 -19.60
C SER A 61 1.56 9.75 -18.93
N LYS A 62 1.52 11.06 -18.79
CA LYS A 62 2.63 11.79 -18.16
C LYS A 62 2.80 11.42 -16.70
N THR A 63 1.69 11.27 -15.98
CA THR A 63 1.73 10.88 -14.59
C THR A 63 2.25 9.47 -14.44
N LYS A 64 1.83 8.56 -15.31
CA LYS A 64 2.28 7.17 -15.27
C LYS A 64 3.77 7.01 -15.55
N GLU A 65 4.39 7.97 -16.21
CA GLU A 65 5.81 7.96 -16.50
C GLU A 65 6.67 8.44 -15.34
N LYS A 66 6.07 9.03 -14.34
CA LYS A 66 6.80 9.53 -13.17
C LYS A 66 7.34 8.37 -12.34
N GLN A 67 8.28 8.69 -11.47
CA GLN A 67 8.84 7.70 -10.56
C GLN A 67 7.76 7.16 -9.61
N PRO A 68 7.83 5.88 -9.24
CA PRO A 68 6.81 5.29 -8.36
C PRO A 68 6.61 6.07 -7.07
N GLU A 69 7.66 6.59 -6.48
CA GLU A 69 7.56 7.37 -5.25
C GLU A 69 6.69 8.60 -5.45
N GLU A 70 6.90 9.31 -6.56
CA GLU A 70 6.16 10.52 -6.85
C GLU A 70 4.69 10.21 -7.15
N ILE A 71 4.44 9.16 -7.92
CA ILE A 71 3.09 8.73 -8.24
C ILE A 71 2.31 8.42 -6.95
N MET A 72 2.93 7.70 -6.04
CA MET A 72 2.26 7.31 -4.81
C MET A 72 2.06 8.47 -3.84
N ARG A 73 2.92 9.49 -3.90
CA ARG A 73 2.70 10.70 -3.10
C ARG A 73 1.53 11.51 -3.61
N LEU A 74 1.40 11.62 -4.93
CA LEU A 74 0.30 12.35 -5.55
C LEU A 74 -1.00 11.58 -5.50
N HIS A 75 -0.93 10.26 -5.64
CA HIS A 75 -2.10 9.40 -5.73
C HIS A 75 -1.93 8.17 -4.83
N PRO A 76 -2.05 8.31 -3.52
CA PRO A 76 -1.80 7.19 -2.58
C PRO A 76 -2.61 5.94 -2.88
N LYS A 77 -3.78 6.09 -3.48
CA LYS A 77 -4.66 4.95 -3.75
C LYS A 77 -4.14 4.03 -4.86
N VAL A 78 -3.10 4.43 -5.59
CA VAL A 78 -2.50 3.50 -6.57
C VAL A 78 -1.65 2.44 -5.89
N MET A 79 -1.27 2.65 -4.63
CA MET A 79 -0.46 1.67 -3.89
C MET A 79 -1.25 0.40 -3.67
N LYS A 80 -0.60 -0.74 -3.91
CA LYS A 80 -1.20 -2.04 -3.61
C LYS A 80 -1.38 -2.18 -2.10
N ARG A 81 -2.55 -2.61 -1.67
CA ARG A 81 -2.91 -2.66 -0.25
C ARG A 81 -3.22 -4.07 0.20
N PRO A 82 -2.96 -4.37 1.47
CA PRO A 82 -2.26 -3.52 2.45
C PRO A 82 -0.75 -3.61 2.30
N LEU A 83 -0.06 -2.54 2.63
CA LEU A 83 1.38 -2.57 2.85
C LEU A 83 1.56 -2.80 4.35
N VAL A 84 2.26 -3.85 4.71
CA VAL A 84 2.36 -4.32 6.09
C VAL A 84 3.75 -4.07 6.64
N GLU A 85 3.83 -3.43 7.79
CA GLU A 85 5.08 -3.25 8.52
C GLU A 85 5.06 -4.20 9.71
N LEU A 86 5.97 -5.17 9.70
CA LEU A 86 6.06 -6.17 10.75
C LEU A 86 6.86 -5.66 11.93
N LYS A 87 6.75 -6.35 13.05
CA LYS A 87 7.45 -5.98 14.28
C LYS A 87 8.97 -5.93 14.10
N SER A 88 9.50 -6.76 13.21
CA SER A 88 10.93 -6.78 12.88
C SER A 88 11.38 -5.59 12.07
N GLY A 89 10.44 -4.80 11.53
CA GLY A 89 10.73 -3.72 10.60
C GLY A 89 10.64 -4.13 9.14
N ASP A 90 10.46 -5.41 8.87
CA ASP A 90 10.30 -5.89 7.50
C ASP A 90 8.96 -5.47 6.91
N LEU A 91 8.92 -5.31 5.60
CA LEU A 91 7.70 -4.96 4.89
C LEU A 91 7.17 -6.15 4.12
N SER A 92 5.85 -6.24 4.04
CA SER A 92 5.16 -7.25 3.25
C SER A 92 4.07 -6.57 2.45
N LEU A 93 3.69 -7.13 1.30
CA LEU A 93 2.74 -6.50 0.41
C LEU A 93 1.57 -7.44 0.12
N GLY A 94 0.37 -6.93 0.35
CA GLY A 94 -0.85 -7.67 0.10
C GLY A 94 -1.18 -8.66 1.20
N PHE A 95 -2.36 -9.25 1.10
CA PHE A 95 -2.84 -10.23 2.07
C PHE A 95 -3.43 -11.41 1.33
N LYS A 96 -2.92 -12.60 1.63
CA LYS A 96 -3.38 -13.84 1.01
C LYS A 96 -4.15 -14.66 2.04
N ALA A 97 -5.40 -14.31 2.23
CA ALA A 97 -6.24 -14.96 3.23
C ALA A 97 -6.45 -16.46 2.97
N SER A 98 -6.55 -16.80 1.71
CA SER A 98 -6.91 -18.17 1.34
C SER A 98 -5.80 -19.19 1.54
N LYS A 99 -4.62 -18.75 1.70
CA LYS A 99 -3.53 -19.67 1.81
C LYS A 99 -3.15 -19.95 3.23
N GLY A 100 -3.78 -19.28 3.96
CA GLY A 100 -3.35 -19.65 5.24
C GLY A 100 -2.09 -20.24 5.06
#